data_08437d0a58f3112fe067d8eabc224b4f
#
_entry.id   08437d0a58f3112fe067d8eabc224b4f
#
_cell.length_a   1.000
_cell.length_b   1.000
_cell.length_c   1.000
_cell.angle_alpha   90.00
_cell.angle_beta   90.00
_cell.angle_gamma   90.00
#
_symmetry.space_group_name_H-M   'P 1'
#
loop_
_entity.id
_entity.type
_entity.pdbx_description
1 polymer ?
#
loop_
_entity_poly.entity_id
_entity_poly.type
_entity_poly.pdbx_seq_one_letter_code
_entity_poly.pdbx_strand_id
1 'polypeptide(L)'
;MKSKILFYIAVGLAFLTVSCDSYLDKEPDDMQTIEGVFAKRSTTEQYLANAYAYLPEQYDAVCIVPPMYGWPFVPASDEAEWGAVRGYAFMQNGTLSASNPSLNFWTPLYRGIRETNVFLEHVGECKELEDGELEAWTAEARYINVMCHYWLAMIYGPIVLVKNEIIDVNSTIYRERDSWEDCVKWICDELEAVAYELPPTQGDTYKGKPTRGAALAYRSRLLLYTASPLFNGNAYFSSVKKKDGTALFPTTKDPEKWRVAANAAKNFIDMCEDGSLPHQLLTGSDEENAKGKTYKRVFIEAWNSELIDAEFPGANNTYYVYLLEQGP
;
A
#
# COMPACT_ATOMS: atom_id res chain seq x y z
N MET A 1 -0.33 77.06 19.77
CA MET A 1 -0.62 76.35 18.47
C MET A 1 0.17 75.03 18.34
N LYS A 2 1.47 75.00 18.60
CA LYS A 2 2.31 73.78 18.44
C LYS A 2 1.85 72.59 19.32
N SER A 3 1.40 72.82 20.55
CA SER A 3 0.93 71.77 21.47
C SER A 3 -0.36 71.02 20.98
N LYS A 4 -1.31 71.75 20.37
CA LYS A 4 -2.52 71.14 19.83
C LYS A 4 -2.25 70.30 18.58
N ILE A 5 -1.29 70.70 17.73
CA ILE A 5 -0.86 69.93 16.54
C ILE A 5 -0.20 68.61 16.98
N LEU A 6 0.66 68.64 18.00
CA LEU A 6 1.30 67.43 18.53
C LEU A 6 0.28 66.45 19.11
N PHE A 7 -0.77 66.96 19.76
CA PHE A 7 -1.84 66.12 20.30
C PHE A 7 -2.66 65.41 19.16
N TYR A 8 -2.99 66.15 18.09
CA TYR A 8 -3.70 65.53 16.97
C TYR A 8 -2.82 64.50 16.18
N ILE A 9 -1.49 64.75 16.12
CA ILE A 9 -0.57 63.78 15.50
C ILE A 9 -0.47 62.53 16.40
N ALA A 10 -0.38 62.66 17.72
CA ALA A 10 -0.32 61.51 18.63
C ALA A 10 -1.63 60.70 18.62
N VAL A 11 -2.83 61.36 18.55
CA VAL A 11 -4.08 60.68 18.41
C VAL A 11 -4.20 59.97 17.03
N GLY A 12 -3.72 60.57 15.97
CA GLY A 12 -3.70 59.97 14.63
C GLY A 12 -2.76 58.73 14.57
N LEU A 13 -1.58 58.77 15.23
CA LEU A 13 -0.69 57.61 15.32
C LEU A 13 -1.30 56.47 16.14
N ALA A 14 -2.05 56.79 17.21
CA ALA A 14 -2.72 55.76 18.02
C ALA A 14 -3.79 54.98 17.29
N PHE A 15 -4.43 55.59 16.27
CA PHE A 15 -5.40 54.90 15.42
C PHE A 15 -4.74 53.99 14.36
N LEU A 16 -3.44 54.14 14.06
CA LEU A 16 -2.72 53.28 13.10
C LEU A 16 -2.21 51.97 13.72
N THR A 17 -2.31 51.82 15.05
CA THR A 17 -1.86 50.59 15.74
C THR A 17 -2.99 49.60 16.02
N VAL A 18 -4.22 49.90 15.61
CA VAL A 18 -5.30 48.89 15.62
C VAL A 18 -5.17 48.06 14.37
N SER A 19 -4.17 47.22 14.34
CA SER A 19 -4.05 46.14 13.34
C SER A 19 -5.13 45.12 13.63
N CYS A 20 -5.97 44.85 12.67
CA CYS A 20 -6.91 43.75 12.74
C CYS A 20 -6.13 42.42 12.57
N ASP A 21 -5.62 41.87 13.66
CA ASP A 21 -5.00 40.53 13.64
C ASP A 21 -5.96 39.48 13.04
N SER A 22 -7.24 39.60 13.31
CA SER A 22 -8.27 38.68 12.79
C SER A 22 -8.49 38.71 11.26
N TYR A 23 -7.93 39.70 10.54
CA TYR A 23 -8.03 39.75 9.07
C TYR A 23 -6.91 38.96 8.40
N LEU A 24 -5.76 38.79 9.06
CA LEU A 24 -4.63 38.02 8.57
C LEU A 24 -4.71 36.54 8.98
N ASP A 25 -5.50 36.23 10.01
CA ASP A 25 -5.76 34.86 10.48
C ASP A 25 -6.94 34.17 9.76
N LYS A 26 -7.48 34.78 8.70
CA LYS A 26 -8.40 34.04 7.84
C LYS A 26 -7.61 32.96 7.10
N GLU A 27 -7.79 31.73 7.54
CA GLU A 27 -7.45 30.59 6.70
C GLU A 27 -8.12 30.77 5.32
N PRO A 28 -7.40 30.52 4.22
CA PRO A 28 -8.01 30.59 2.89
C PRO A 28 -9.27 29.69 2.89
N ASP A 29 -10.40 30.23 2.47
CA ASP A 29 -11.68 29.50 2.38
C ASP A 29 -11.60 28.25 1.47
N ASP A 30 -10.49 28.08 0.72
CA ASP A 30 -10.23 26.99 -0.20
C ASP A 30 -9.41 25.85 0.41
N MET A 31 -8.86 26.01 1.63
CA MET A 31 -8.13 24.91 2.30
C MET A 31 -9.11 24.07 3.13
N GLN A 32 -9.36 22.85 2.67
CA GLN A 32 -10.09 21.86 3.45
C GLN A 32 -9.28 21.49 4.69
N THR A 33 -9.80 21.81 5.87
CA THR A 33 -9.24 21.32 7.12
C THR A 33 -9.54 19.84 7.30
N ILE A 34 -8.77 19.16 8.14
CA ILE A 34 -9.03 17.75 8.46
C ILE A 34 -10.46 17.58 8.97
N GLU A 35 -10.90 18.43 9.87
CA GLU A 35 -12.27 18.44 10.40
C GLU A 35 -13.31 18.61 9.27
N GLY A 36 -13.03 19.46 8.29
CA GLY A 36 -13.89 19.68 7.13
C GLY A 36 -14.01 18.45 6.23
N VAL A 37 -12.91 17.72 6.05
CA VAL A 37 -12.87 16.47 5.28
C VAL A 37 -13.72 15.39 5.94
N PHE A 38 -13.55 15.18 7.24
CA PHE A 38 -14.24 14.13 7.99
C PHE A 38 -15.62 14.56 8.54
N ALA A 39 -16.07 15.78 8.23
CA ALA A 39 -17.42 16.22 8.58
C ALA A 39 -18.52 15.59 7.70
N LYS A 40 -18.19 15.20 6.45
CA LYS A 40 -19.16 14.71 5.46
C LYS A 40 -18.75 13.35 4.93
N ARG A 41 -19.75 12.47 4.73
CA ARG A 41 -19.54 11.13 4.15
C ARG A 41 -18.81 11.18 2.80
N SER A 42 -19.20 12.07 1.90
CA SER A 42 -18.63 12.14 0.54
C SER A 42 -17.15 12.53 0.54
N THR A 43 -16.71 13.44 1.39
CA THR A 43 -15.31 13.86 1.48
C THR A 43 -14.46 12.82 2.23
N THR A 44 -15.03 12.14 3.23
CA THR A 44 -14.40 11.01 3.91
C THR A 44 -14.16 9.84 2.97
N GLU A 45 -15.16 9.49 2.13
CA GLU A 45 -15.04 8.46 1.09
C GLU A 45 -13.96 8.81 0.06
N GLN A 46 -13.91 10.07 -0.40
CA GLN A 46 -12.87 10.54 -1.32
C GLN A 46 -11.46 10.44 -0.71
N TYR A 47 -11.34 10.73 0.58
CA TYR A 47 -10.05 10.60 1.27
C TYR A 47 -9.57 9.14 1.28
N LEU A 48 -10.47 8.21 1.59
CA LEU A 48 -10.16 6.76 1.53
C LEU A 48 -9.81 6.33 0.10
N ALA A 49 -10.58 6.79 -0.89
CA ALA A 49 -10.32 6.48 -2.29
C ALA A 49 -8.93 6.96 -2.76
N ASN A 50 -8.50 8.14 -2.29
CA ASN A 50 -7.17 8.66 -2.60
C ASN A 50 -6.03 7.80 -2.00
N ALA A 51 -6.29 7.06 -0.92
CA ALA A 51 -5.27 6.19 -0.32
C ALA A 51 -4.84 5.05 -1.26
N TYR A 52 -5.71 4.59 -2.15
CA TYR A 52 -5.35 3.59 -3.16
C TYR A 52 -4.27 4.06 -4.15
N ALA A 53 -4.18 5.35 -4.42
CA ALA A 53 -3.18 5.91 -5.34
C ALA A 53 -1.73 5.73 -4.86
N TYR A 54 -1.52 5.34 -3.60
CA TYR A 54 -0.19 5.03 -3.06
C TYR A 54 0.22 3.58 -3.26
N LEU A 55 -0.71 2.68 -3.58
CA LEU A 55 -0.38 1.29 -3.91
C LEU A 55 0.28 1.22 -5.27
N PRO A 56 1.32 0.38 -5.44
CA PRO A 56 1.98 0.22 -6.73
C PRO A 56 1.04 -0.40 -7.76
N GLU A 57 1.01 0.15 -8.96
CA GLU A 57 0.35 -0.45 -10.11
C GLU A 57 1.22 -1.59 -10.65
N GLN A 58 0.92 -2.82 -10.26
CA GLN A 58 1.74 -3.99 -10.57
C GLN A 58 1.75 -4.35 -12.06
N TYR A 59 0.72 -3.95 -12.78
CA TYR A 59 0.47 -4.37 -14.16
C TYR A 59 0.75 -3.29 -15.19
N ASP A 60 1.06 -2.08 -14.77
CA ASP A 60 1.50 -1.06 -15.71
C ASP A 60 2.96 -1.26 -16.11
N ALA A 61 3.20 -2.33 -16.87
CA ALA A 61 4.49 -2.56 -17.52
C ALA A 61 4.83 -1.47 -18.56
N VAL A 62 3.88 -0.60 -18.91
CA VAL A 62 3.98 0.36 -20.00
C VAL A 62 3.95 1.81 -19.51
N CYS A 63 3.67 2.09 -18.24
CA CYS A 63 3.65 3.46 -17.73
C CYS A 63 5.01 4.14 -17.87
N ILE A 64 5.02 5.08 -18.77
CA ILE A 64 6.18 5.76 -19.29
C ILE A 64 6.32 7.14 -18.63
N VAL A 65 5.34 7.54 -17.84
CA VAL A 65 5.22 8.89 -17.33
C VAL A 65 5.69 8.96 -15.87
N PRO A 66 6.72 9.77 -15.56
CA PRO A 66 7.06 10.06 -14.16
C PRO A 66 5.85 10.67 -13.42
N PRO A 67 5.67 10.38 -12.12
CA PRO A 67 6.60 9.71 -11.21
C PRO A 67 6.41 8.19 -11.07
N MET A 68 5.43 7.59 -11.74
CA MET A 68 5.14 6.16 -11.62
C MET A 68 5.71 5.44 -12.84
N TYR A 69 6.84 4.81 -12.65
CA TYR A 69 7.37 3.85 -13.59
C TYR A 69 6.64 2.54 -13.35
N GLY A 70 6.16 1.87 -14.41
CA GLY A 70 5.49 0.59 -14.30
C GLY A 70 6.28 -0.45 -13.50
N TRP A 71 5.65 -1.55 -13.18
CA TRP A 71 6.17 -2.59 -12.29
C TRP A 71 7.53 -3.14 -12.79
N PRO A 72 8.62 -3.03 -12.01
CA PRO A 72 9.96 -3.25 -12.52
C PRO A 72 10.40 -4.71 -12.54
N PHE A 73 9.66 -5.62 -11.89
CA PHE A 73 10.18 -6.95 -11.58
C PHE A 73 10.27 -7.86 -12.79
N VAL A 74 9.28 -7.82 -13.69
CA VAL A 74 9.32 -8.63 -14.93
C VAL A 74 10.50 -8.20 -15.81
N PRO A 75 10.64 -6.92 -16.18
CA PRO A 75 11.77 -6.49 -17.01
C PRO A 75 13.11 -6.40 -16.24
N ALA A 76 13.10 -6.57 -14.91
CA ALA A 76 14.33 -6.67 -14.12
C ALA A 76 14.82 -8.11 -13.97
N SER A 77 14.03 -9.09 -14.40
CA SER A 77 14.37 -10.51 -14.43
C SER A 77 14.87 -10.92 -15.82
N ASP A 78 15.04 -12.21 -16.03
CA ASP A 78 15.38 -12.82 -17.33
C ASP A 78 14.13 -13.15 -18.18
N GLU A 79 12.93 -12.86 -17.69
CA GLU A 79 11.66 -13.15 -18.36
C GLU A 79 11.36 -12.18 -19.51
N ALA A 80 11.83 -10.93 -19.43
CA ALA A 80 11.61 -9.91 -20.43
C ALA A 80 12.73 -8.88 -20.50
N GLU A 81 12.93 -8.33 -21.72
CA GLU A 81 13.83 -7.21 -21.96
C GLU A 81 13.04 -6.05 -22.61
N TRP A 82 13.29 -4.84 -22.18
CA TRP A 82 12.69 -3.65 -22.77
C TRP A 82 13.53 -3.14 -23.94
N GLY A 83 12.90 -2.92 -25.07
CA GLY A 83 13.53 -2.35 -26.27
C GLY A 83 13.88 -0.85 -26.15
N ALA A 84 13.66 -0.21 -25.01
CA ALA A 84 14.01 1.18 -24.77
C ALA A 84 14.76 1.34 -23.44
N VAL A 85 15.76 2.21 -23.40
CA VAL A 85 16.50 2.51 -22.16
C VAL A 85 15.57 3.26 -21.20
N ARG A 86 15.13 2.56 -20.18
CA ARG A 86 14.27 3.09 -19.12
C ARG A 86 14.80 2.70 -17.75
N GLY A 87 14.14 3.17 -16.68
CA GLY A 87 14.57 2.95 -15.31
C GLY A 87 14.89 1.49 -14.94
N TYR A 88 14.31 0.51 -15.61
CA TYR A 88 14.57 -0.92 -15.41
C TYR A 88 15.94 -1.37 -15.93
N ALA A 89 16.48 -0.73 -16.95
CA ALA A 89 17.80 -1.05 -17.47
C ALA A 89 18.88 -0.91 -16.39
N PHE A 90 18.65 -0.07 -15.38
CA PHE A 90 19.60 0.08 -14.25
C PHE A 90 19.69 -1.20 -13.41
N MET A 91 18.59 -1.98 -13.26
CA MET A 91 18.61 -3.27 -12.58
C MET A 91 19.34 -4.31 -13.42
N GLN A 92 18.97 -4.46 -14.69
CA GLN A 92 19.60 -5.42 -15.61
C GLN A 92 21.10 -5.13 -15.83
N ASN A 93 21.48 -3.87 -15.91
CA ASN A 93 22.87 -3.45 -16.09
C ASN A 93 23.68 -3.40 -14.78
N GLY A 94 23.06 -3.68 -13.62
CA GLY A 94 23.71 -3.61 -12.32
C GLY A 94 24.16 -2.20 -11.90
N THR A 95 23.54 -1.16 -12.46
CA THR A 95 23.89 0.25 -12.18
C THR A 95 22.96 0.90 -11.15
N LEU A 96 21.96 0.17 -10.66
CA LEU A 96 21.10 0.62 -9.57
C LEU A 96 21.92 0.79 -8.29
N SER A 97 21.82 1.94 -7.65
CA SER A 97 22.52 2.23 -6.39
C SER A 97 21.70 3.12 -5.48
N ALA A 98 22.07 3.17 -4.21
CA ALA A 98 21.41 4.04 -3.22
C ALA A 98 21.51 5.54 -3.58
N SER A 99 22.56 5.95 -4.31
CA SER A 99 22.75 7.32 -4.80
C SER A 99 22.08 7.60 -6.15
N ASN A 100 21.63 6.55 -6.84
CA ASN A 100 20.90 6.64 -8.10
C ASN A 100 19.69 5.66 -8.06
N PRO A 101 18.69 5.93 -7.21
CA PRO A 101 17.49 5.12 -7.16
C PRO A 101 16.60 5.52 -8.34
N SER A 102 16.63 4.75 -9.42
CA SER A 102 15.80 5.02 -10.60
C SER A 102 14.31 4.79 -10.34
N LEU A 103 13.97 4.09 -9.26
CA LEU A 103 12.61 3.79 -8.83
C LEU A 103 12.46 4.12 -7.35
N ASN A 104 11.61 5.06 -7.02
CA ASN A 104 11.36 5.46 -5.64
C ASN A 104 9.94 5.08 -5.20
N PHE A 105 9.79 3.86 -4.70
CA PHE A 105 8.56 3.43 -4.02
C PHE A 105 8.55 3.78 -2.52
N TRP A 106 9.72 4.11 -1.94
CA TRP A 106 9.84 4.42 -0.51
C TRP A 106 8.95 5.58 -0.07
N THR A 107 9.10 6.71 -0.75
CA THR A 107 8.37 7.93 -0.38
C THR A 107 6.85 7.79 -0.55
N PRO A 108 6.31 7.34 -1.69
CA PRO A 108 4.85 7.21 -1.85
C PRO A 108 4.25 6.19 -0.88
N LEU A 109 4.90 5.05 -0.65
CA LEU A 109 4.36 4.04 0.26
C LEU A 109 4.31 4.52 1.72
N TYR A 110 5.35 5.24 2.20
CA TYR A 110 5.29 5.86 3.53
C TYR A 110 4.28 7.01 3.62
N ARG A 111 4.01 7.72 2.53
CA ARG A 111 2.88 8.65 2.46
C ARG A 111 1.56 7.91 2.57
N GLY A 112 1.39 6.81 1.86
CA GLY A 112 0.20 5.96 1.97
C GLY A 112 -0.05 5.48 3.40
N ILE A 113 0.99 5.04 4.11
CA ILE A 113 0.91 4.68 5.52
C ILE A 113 0.43 5.87 6.37
N ARG A 114 0.97 7.06 6.15
CA ARG A 114 0.55 8.25 6.87
C ARG A 114 -0.91 8.60 6.59
N GLU A 115 -1.32 8.64 5.32
CA GLU A 115 -2.69 9.01 4.93
C GLU A 115 -3.72 8.01 5.48
N THR A 116 -3.41 6.72 5.45
CA THR A 116 -4.28 5.71 6.05
C THR A 116 -4.34 5.81 7.57
N ASN A 117 -3.23 6.17 8.24
CA ASN A 117 -3.24 6.41 9.68
C ASN A 117 -4.09 7.64 10.05
N VAL A 118 -3.98 8.75 9.29
CA VAL A 118 -4.85 9.92 9.46
C VAL A 118 -6.32 9.55 9.25
N PHE A 119 -6.62 8.76 8.23
CA PHE A 119 -7.97 8.28 8.00
C PHE A 119 -8.50 7.48 9.20
N LEU A 120 -7.73 6.52 9.70
CA LEU A 120 -8.11 5.66 10.82
C LEU A 120 -8.33 6.44 12.12
N GLU A 121 -7.60 7.54 12.32
CA GLU A 121 -7.79 8.41 13.50
C GLU A 121 -9.11 9.17 13.43
N HIS A 122 -9.51 9.65 12.24
CA HIS A 122 -10.61 10.60 12.08
C HIS A 122 -11.90 10.02 11.49
N VAL A 123 -11.90 8.82 10.91
CA VAL A 123 -13.09 8.25 10.25
C VAL A 123 -14.30 8.15 11.19
N GLY A 124 -14.09 7.89 12.48
CA GLY A 124 -15.15 7.85 13.49
C GLY A 124 -15.77 9.21 13.84
N GLU A 125 -15.21 10.32 13.37
CA GLU A 125 -15.77 11.66 13.56
C GLU A 125 -16.87 11.97 12.54
N CYS A 126 -16.93 11.24 11.43
CA CYS A 126 -17.96 11.43 10.39
C CYS A 126 -19.32 10.94 10.87
N LYS A 127 -20.24 11.88 11.07
CA LYS A 127 -21.60 11.60 11.56
C LYS A 127 -22.59 11.20 10.47
N GLU A 128 -22.17 11.30 9.22
CA GLU A 128 -23.00 10.98 8.05
C GLU A 128 -22.79 9.53 7.54
N LEU A 129 -21.97 8.73 8.24
CA LEU A 129 -21.76 7.34 7.86
C LEU A 129 -23.05 6.53 8.00
N GLU A 130 -23.28 5.64 7.04
CA GLU A 130 -24.36 4.66 7.10
C GLU A 130 -23.97 3.46 8.00
N ASP A 131 -24.95 2.68 8.39
CA ASP A 131 -24.73 1.50 9.25
C ASP A 131 -23.74 0.53 8.59
N GLY A 132 -22.67 0.19 9.31
CA GLY A 132 -21.61 -0.73 8.87
C GLY A 132 -20.51 -0.08 8.02
N GLU A 133 -20.62 1.20 7.63
CA GLU A 133 -19.58 1.87 6.85
C GLU A 133 -18.33 2.16 7.66
N LEU A 134 -18.49 2.48 8.94
CA LEU A 134 -17.34 2.72 9.81
C LEU A 134 -16.43 1.50 9.89
N GLU A 135 -17.00 0.33 10.13
CA GLU A 135 -16.28 -0.93 10.22
C GLU A 135 -15.67 -1.31 8.85
N ALA A 136 -16.45 -1.19 7.78
CA ALA A 136 -16.00 -1.53 6.43
C ALA A 136 -14.85 -0.63 5.96
N TRP A 137 -14.96 0.69 6.16
CA TRP A 137 -13.93 1.63 5.74
C TRP A 137 -12.69 1.57 6.64
N THR A 138 -12.87 1.24 7.92
CA THR A 138 -11.73 0.96 8.82
C THR A 138 -10.95 -0.26 8.35
N ALA A 139 -11.63 -1.36 8.02
CA ALA A 139 -10.99 -2.57 7.49
C ALA A 139 -10.29 -2.30 6.15
N GLU A 140 -10.92 -1.53 5.26
CA GLU A 140 -10.36 -1.12 3.96
C GLU A 140 -9.09 -0.27 4.14
N ALA A 141 -9.12 0.73 5.01
CA ALA A 141 -7.96 1.58 5.31
C ALA A 141 -6.80 0.79 5.96
N ARG A 142 -7.10 -0.14 6.88
CA ARG A 142 -6.11 -1.04 7.48
C ARG A 142 -5.48 -1.96 6.43
N TYR A 143 -6.28 -2.47 5.50
CA TYR A 143 -5.75 -3.25 4.38
C TYR A 143 -4.77 -2.43 3.53
N ILE A 144 -5.12 -1.21 3.14
CA ILE A 144 -4.23 -0.35 2.35
C ILE A 144 -2.94 -0.04 3.14
N ASN A 145 -3.06 0.24 4.44
CA ASN A 145 -1.92 0.48 5.31
C ASN A 145 -0.95 -0.70 5.32
N VAL A 146 -1.44 -1.91 5.61
CA VAL A 146 -0.59 -3.10 5.66
C VAL A 146 -0.03 -3.44 4.28
N MET A 147 -0.76 -3.19 3.19
CA MET A 147 -0.25 -3.37 1.83
C MET A 147 0.89 -2.41 1.50
N CYS A 148 0.85 -1.16 1.97
CA CYS A 148 1.99 -0.25 1.85
C CYS A 148 3.23 -0.80 2.57
N HIS A 149 3.09 -1.36 3.77
CA HIS A 149 4.19 -2.02 4.49
C HIS A 149 4.65 -3.28 3.77
N TYR A 150 3.72 -4.08 3.25
CA TYR A 150 4.02 -5.28 2.46
C TYR A 150 4.91 -4.93 1.25
N TRP A 151 4.51 -3.95 0.44
CA TRP A 151 5.28 -3.55 -0.73
C TRP A 151 6.64 -2.93 -0.37
N LEU A 152 6.70 -2.14 0.71
CA LEU A 152 7.98 -1.68 1.22
C LEU A 152 8.91 -2.84 1.57
N ALA A 153 8.39 -3.85 2.29
CA ALA A 153 9.18 -5.01 2.68
C ALA A 153 9.61 -5.85 1.47
N MET A 154 8.71 -6.07 0.50
CA MET A 154 9.01 -6.82 -0.73
C MET A 154 10.09 -6.17 -1.59
N ILE A 155 10.11 -4.82 -1.67
CA ILE A 155 11.03 -4.07 -2.52
C ILE A 155 12.37 -3.80 -1.82
N TYR A 156 12.32 -3.48 -0.52
CA TYR A 156 13.49 -2.97 0.22
C TYR A 156 14.00 -3.91 1.32
N GLY A 157 13.36 -5.05 1.55
CA GLY A 157 13.68 -5.94 2.66
C GLY A 157 13.25 -5.36 4.01
N PRO A 158 14.12 -5.37 5.04
CA PRO A 158 13.84 -4.74 6.32
C PRO A 158 13.46 -3.27 6.17
N ILE A 159 12.39 -2.83 6.86
CA ILE A 159 11.84 -1.48 6.78
C ILE A 159 11.68 -0.87 8.17
N VAL A 160 11.34 0.41 8.23
CA VAL A 160 10.88 1.04 9.47
C VAL A 160 9.38 0.77 9.62
N LEU A 161 9.00 -0.01 10.62
CA LEU A 161 7.58 -0.26 10.90
C LEU A 161 6.96 0.95 11.59
N VAL A 162 6.14 1.67 10.87
CA VAL A 162 5.35 2.80 11.40
C VAL A 162 4.04 2.30 12.01
N LYS A 163 3.48 1.23 11.46
CA LYS A 163 2.21 0.65 11.91
C LYS A 163 1.08 1.70 11.85
N ASN A 164 0.38 1.88 12.97
CA ASN A 164 -0.75 2.81 13.08
C ASN A 164 -0.34 4.15 13.73
N GLU A 165 0.94 4.50 13.74
CA GLU A 165 1.42 5.73 14.36
C GLU A 165 1.35 6.91 13.39
N ILE A 166 0.75 8.00 13.82
CA ILE A 166 0.83 9.27 13.10
C ILE A 166 2.10 10.00 13.56
N ILE A 167 3.00 10.15 12.61
CA ILE A 167 4.26 10.83 12.81
C ILE A 167 4.08 12.31 12.49
N ASP A 168 4.40 13.19 13.44
CA ASP A 168 4.38 14.64 13.20
C ASP A 168 5.35 15.00 12.07
N VAL A 169 4.85 15.70 11.05
CA VAL A 169 5.63 16.15 9.89
C VAL A 169 6.78 17.11 10.25
N ASN A 170 6.68 17.79 11.40
CA ASN A 170 7.70 18.70 11.90
C ASN A 170 8.76 17.98 12.75
N SER A 171 8.56 16.71 13.08
CA SER A 171 9.51 15.93 13.86
C SER A 171 10.61 15.35 12.97
N THR A 172 11.85 15.51 13.40
CA THR A 172 12.96 14.81 12.76
C THR A 172 13.06 13.41 13.36
N ILE A 173 12.65 12.40 12.58
CA ILE A 173 12.65 11.04 13.06
C ILE A 173 13.87 10.30 12.52
N TYR A 174 14.73 9.87 13.42
CA TYR A 174 15.82 8.95 13.11
C TYR A 174 15.48 7.57 13.66
N ARG A 175 14.71 6.78 12.89
CA ARG A 175 14.44 5.38 13.21
C ARG A 175 15.32 4.47 12.36
N GLU A 176 15.91 3.47 12.98
CA GLU A 176 16.54 2.37 12.27
C GLU A 176 15.46 1.43 11.70
N ARG A 177 15.82 0.67 10.69
CA ARG A 177 14.96 -0.40 10.15
C ARG A 177 14.73 -1.47 11.22
N ASP A 178 13.54 -1.99 11.27
CA ASP A 178 13.20 -3.19 12.04
C ASP A 178 13.78 -4.43 11.36
N SER A 179 13.92 -5.53 12.11
CA SER A 179 14.41 -6.78 11.51
C SER A 179 13.43 -7.32 10.47
N TRP A 180 13.93 -8.13 9.53
CA TRP A 180 13.08 -8.83 8.57
C TRP A 180 11.99 -9.65 9.26
N GLU A 181 12.35 -10.35 10.33
CA GLU A 181 11.42 -11.16 11.12
C GLU A 181 10.31 -10.32 11.74
N ASP A 182 10.66 -9.17 12.34
CA ASP A 182 9.67 -8.26 12.93
C ASP A 182 8.74 -7.68 11.87
N CYS A 183 9.30 -7.30 10.70
CA CYS A 183 8.52 -6.80 9.58
C CYS A 183 7.52 -7.85 9.08
N VAL A 184 7.99 -9.06 8.80
CA VAL A 184 7.15 -10.16 8.32
C VAL A 184 6.09 -10.54 9.34
N LYS A 185 6.49 -10.66 10.61
CA LYS A 185 5.54 -10.99 11.68
C LYS A 185 4.40 -9.97 11.73
N TRP A 186 4.70 -8.70 11.81
CA TRP A 186 3.67 -7.65 11.91
C TRP A 186 2.78 -7.62 10.67
N ILE A 187 3.37 -7.66 9.46
CA ILE A 187 2.59 -7.64 8.21
C ILE A 187 1.67 -8.86 8.13
N CYS A 188 2.17 -10.05 8.46
CA CYS A 188 1.35 -11.27 8.40
C CYS A 188 0.25 -11.29 9.46
N ASP A 189 0.53 -10.82 10.67
CA ASP A 189 -0.46 -10.74 11.75
C ASP A 189 -1.57 -9.73 11.38
N GLU A 190 -1.22 -8.58 10.81
CA GLU A 190 -2.18 -7.56 10.40
C GLU A 190 -3.00 -7.98 9.18
N LEU A 191 -2.38 -8.63 8.18
CA LEU A 191 -3.11 -9.21 7.04
C LEU A 191 -4.10 -10.29 7.49
N GLU A 192 -3.72 -11.13 8.45
CA GLU A 192 -4.63 -12.13 9.03
C GLU A 192 -5.78 -11.47 9.78
N ALA A 193 -5.49 -10.49 10.62
CA ALA A 193 -6.52 -9.78 11.39
C ALA A 193 -7.53 -9.09 10.48
N VAL A 194 -7.04 -8.29 9.52
CA VAL A 194 -7.92 -7.53 8.61
C VAL A 194 -8.69 -8.44 7.65
N ALA A 195 -8.16 -9.61 7.30
CA ALA A 195 -8.86 -10.58 6.44
C ALA A 195 -10.24 -10.96 7.00
N TYR A 196 -10.36 -11.12 8.31
CA TYR A 196 -11.64 -11.48 8.93
C TYR A 196 -12.59 -10.30 9.12
N GLU A 197 -12.12 -9.08 8.97
CA GLU A 197 -12.94 -7.86 8.95
C GLU A 197 -13.42 -7.53 7.52
N LEU A 198 -12.69 -7.99 6.50
CA LEU A 198 -13.05 -7.81 5.10
C LEU A 198 -14.11 -8.84 4.64
N PRO A 199 -14.98 -8.45 3.70
CA PRO A 199 -15.95 -9.37 3.13
C PRO A 199 -15.26 -10.46 2.28
N PRO A 200 -15.87 -11.67 2.17
CA PRO A 200 -15.33 -12.72 1.30
C PRO A 200 -15.44 -12.37 -0.19
N THR A 201 -16.43 -11.56 -0.55
CA THR A 201 -16.69 -11.06 -1.91
C THR A 201 -17.11 -9.60 -1.86
N GLN A 202 -16.87 -8.89 -2.95
CA GLN A 202 -17.38 -7.53 -3.14
C GLN A 202 -18.56 -7.55 -4.13
N GLY A 203 -19.55 -6.68 -3.89
CA GLY A 203 -20.64 -6.47 -4.84
C GLY A 203 -20.15 -5.85 -6.15
N ASP A 204 -20.98 -5.94 -7.20
CA ASP A 204 -20.60 -5.48 -8.55
C ASP A 204 -20.12 -4.02 -8.60
N THR A 205 -20.67 -3.15 -7.77
CA THR A 205 -20.28 -1.73 -7.69
C THR A 205 -18.91 -1.53 -7.04
N TYR A 206 -18.47 -2.50 -6.22
CA TYR A 206 -17.25 -2.42 -5.42
C TYR A 206 -16.18 -3.42 -5.84
N LYS A 207 -16.31 -3.99 -7.04
CA LYS A 207 -15.26 -4.85 -7.62
C LYS A 207 -13.92 -4.11 -7.63
N GLY A 208 -12.87 -4.79 -7.20
CA GLY A 208 -11.54 -4.21 -7.02
C GLY A 208 -11.25 -3.70 -5.61
N LYS A 209 -12.25 -3.55 -4.73
CA LYS A 209 -11.99 -3.32 -3.31
C LYS A 209 -11.46 -4.60 -2.64
N PRO A 210 -10.70 -4.47 -1.53
CA PRO A 210 -10.07 -5.61 -0.87
C PRO A 210 -11.10 -6.63 -0.37
N THR A 211 -10.68 -7.89 -0.43
CA THR A 211 -11.45 -9.03 0.04
C THR A 211 -10.64 -9.83 1.06
N ARG A 212 -11.34 -10.70 1.81
CA ARG A 212 -10.69 -11.67 2.70
C ARG A 212 -9.68 -12.52 1.94
N GLY A 213 -10.05 -13.00 0.75
CA GLY A 213 -9.17 -13.81 -0.09
C GLY A 213 -7.88 -13.08 -0.47
N ALA A 214 -7.97 -11.81 -0.88
CA ALA A 214 -6.80 -11.01 -1.22
C ALA A 214 -5.82 -10.88 -0.05
N ALA A 215 -6.30 -10.54 1.15
CA ALA A 215 -5.44 -10.41 2.33
C ALA A 215 -4.72 -11.72 2.69
N LEU A 216 -5.44 -12.85 2.66
CA LEU A 216 -4.86 -14.16 2.96
C LEU A 216 -3.87 -14.62 1.89
N ALA A 217 -4.11 -14.32 0.62
CA ALA A 217 -3.21 -14.64 -0.47
C ALA A 217 -1.88 -13.87 -0.36
N TYR A 218 -1.92 -12.56 -0.08
CA TYR A 218 -0.71 -11.77 0.15
C TYR A 218 0.06 -12.24 1.39
N ARG A 219 -0.64 -12.62 2.46
CA ARG A 219 -0.03 -13.23 3.64
C ARG A 219 0.71 -14.53 3.28
N SER A 220 0.07 -15.43 2.55
CA SER A 220 0.65 -16.69 2.11
C SER A 220 1.90 -16.46 1.25
N ARG A 221 1.85 -15.51 0.30
CA ARG A 221 2.97 -15.14 -0.55
C ARG A 221 4.17 -14.61 0.25
N LEU A 222 3.94 -13.72 1.23
CA LEU A 222 5.02 -13.19 2.06
C LEU A 222 5.69 -14.29 2.90
N LEU A 223 4.91 -15.22 3.46
CA LEU A 223 5.44 -16.35 4.20
C LEU A 223 6.28 -17.28 3.32
N LEU A 224 5.87 -17.50 2.07
CA LEU A 224 6.63 -18.26 1.09
C LEU A 224 7.96 -17.58 0.77
N TYR A 225 7.96 -16.27 0.51
CA TYR A 225 9.19 -15.50 0.30
C TYR A 225 10.14 -15.59 1.49
N THR A 226 9.60 -15.48 2.70
CA THR A 226 10.38 -15.56 3.95
C THR A 226 11.02 -16.93 4.16
N ALA A 227 10.38 -18.02 3.68
CA ALA A 227 10.91 -19.36 3.72
C ALA A 227 12.02 -19.61 2.67
N SER A 228 12.03 -18.79 1.61
CA SER A 228 12.98 -18.96 0.49
C SER A 228 14.44 -18.79 0.92
N PRO A 229 15.39 -19.40 0.19
CA PRO A 229 16.83 -19.26 0.48
C PRO A 229 17.32 -17.80 0.45
N LEU A 230 16.61 -16.90 -0.20
CA LEU A 230 16.97 -15.48 -0.25
C LEU A 230 16.89 -14.83 1.14
N PHE A 231 15.83 -15.13 1.91
CA PHE A 231 15.57 -14.46 3.20
C PHE A 231 15.83 -15.37 4.41
N ASN A 232 15.97 -16.68 4.21
CA ASN A 232 16.07 -17.66 5.28
C ASN A 232 17.50 -18.13 5.48
N GLY A 233 18.28 -17.35 6.25
CA GLY A 233 19.65 -17.68 6.59
C GLY A 233 20.65 -17.44 5.45
N ASN A 234 20.42 -16.46 4.61
CA ASN A 234 21.33 -16.11 3.52
C ASN A 234 22.56 -15.37 4.06
N ALA A 235 23.73 -15.99 3.92
CA ALA A 235 25.00 -15.42 4.35
C ALA A 235 25.35 -14.08 3.66
N TYR A 236 24.82 -13.83 2.46
CA TYR A 236 25.03 -12.58 1.73
C TYR A 236 24.56 -11.35 2.52
N PHE A 237 23.51 -11.49 3.32
CA PHE A 237 22.96 -10.40 4.13
C PHE A 237 23.54 -10.34 5.56
N SER A 238 24.50 -11.18 5.91
CA SER A 238 25.06 -11.25 7.28
C SER A 238 25.73 -9.95 7.74
N SER A 239 26.18 -9.13 6.81
CA SER A 239 26.79 -7.82 7.08
C SER A 239 25.77 -6.70 7.28
N VAL A 240 24.49 -6.91 6.95
CA VAL A 240 23.43 -5.90 7.06
C VAL A 240 22.93 -5.88 8.50
N LYS A 241 23.33 -4.86 9.25
CA LYS A 241 23.12 -4.77 10.70
C LYS A 241 22.64 -3.38 11.10
N LYS A 242 21.96 -3.30 12.24
CA LYS A 242 21.70 -2.06 12.98
C LYS A 242 23.01 -1.48 13.53
N LYS A 243 22.98 -0.25 14.02
CA LYS A 243 24.15 0.41 14.63
C LYS A 243 24.68 -0.34 15.86
N ASP A 244 23.79 -0.99 16.59
CA ASP A 244 24.13 -1.82 17.77
C ASP A 244 24.72 -3.20 17.42
N GLY A 245 24.83 -3.52 16.13
CA GLY A 245 25.34 -4.81 15.66
C GLY A 245 24.26 -5.90 15.46
N THR A 246 23.00 -5.64 15.80
CA THR A 246 21.90 -6.58 15.59
C THR A 246 21.68 -6.83 14.10
N ALA A 247 21.63 -8.10 13.70
CA ALA A 247 21.39 -8.48 12.29
C ALA A 247 19.97 -8.08 11.86
N LEU A 248 19.85 -7.49 10.66
CA LEU A 248 18.56 -7.16 10.07
C LEU A 248 17.89 -8.34 9.35
N PHE A 249 18.66 -9.34 8.95
CA PHE A 249 18.17 -10.57 8.35
C PHE A 249 18.53 -11.78 9.19
N PRO A 250 17.76 -12.88 9.11
CA PRO A 250 18.11 -14.14 9.78
C PRO A 250 19.47 -14.63 9.31
N THR A 251 20.32 -15.00 10.26
CA THR A 251 21.67 -15.51 9.97
C THR A 251 21.73 -17.03 9.87
N THR A 252 20.67 -17.70 10.30
CA THR A 252 20.55 -19.18 10.30
C THR A 252 19.28 -19.59 9.56
N LYS A 253 19.39 -20.72 8.81
CA LYS A 253 18.25 -21.29 8.12
C LYS A 253 17.29 -21.94 9.12
N ASP A 254 16.02 -21.60 9.01
CA ASP A 254 14.91 -22.21 9.75
C ASP A 254 14.01 -22.99 8.78
N PRO A 255 14.02 -24.34 8.83
CA PRO A 255 13.19 -25.17 7.97
C PRO A 255 11.67 -25.05 8.28
N GLU A 256 11.31 -24.63 9.51
CA GLU A 256 9.91 -24.48 9.92
C GLU A 256 9.16 -23.40 9.11
N LYS A 257 9.88 -22.43 8.56
CA LYS A 257 9.27 -21.41 7.69
C LYS A 257 8.55 -21.99 6.48
N TRP A 258 9.08 -23.07 5.91
CA TRP A 258 8.41 -23.78 4.81
C TRP A 258 7.09 -24.41 5.25
N ARG A 259 7.06 -24.97 6.47
CA ARG A 259 5.84 -25.55 7.02
C ARG A 259 4.80 -24.44 7.31
N VAL A 260 5.22 -23.29 7.82
CA VAL A 260 4.37 -22.14 8.06
C VAL A 260 3.76 -21.61 6.75
N ALA A 261 4.57 -21.47 5.71
CA ALA A 261 4.12 -21.05 4.38
C ALA A 261 3.14 -22.06 3.77
N ALA A 262 3.44 -23.35 3.83
CA ALA A 262 2.57 -24.42 3.34
C ALA A 262 1.22 -24.45 4.08
N ASN A 263 1.23 -24.23 5.40
CA ASN A 263 -0.02 -24.17 6.19
C ASN A 263 -0.86 -22.95 5.82
N ALA A 264 -0.25 -21.80 5.54
CA ALA A 264 -0.99 -20.61 5.12
C ALA A 264 -1.67 -20.82 3.76
N ALA A 265 -0.96 -21.42 2.80
CA ALA A 265 -1.54 -21.79 1.51
C ALA A 265 -2.65 -22.84 1.66
N LYS A 266 -2.42 -23.86 2.50
CA LYS A 266 -3.44 -24.89 2.78
C LYS A 266 -4.69 -24.28 3.41
N ASN A 267 -4.56 -23.41 4.39
CA ASN A 267 -5.71 -22.74 5.00
C ASN A 267 -6.56 -21.99 3.97
N PHE A 268 -5.92 -21.32 3.02
CA PHE A 268 -6.62 -20.63 1.93
C PHE A 268 -7.42 -21.65 1.07
N ILE A 269 -6.78 -22.76 0.69
CA ILE A 269 -7.42 -23.82 -0.09
C ILE A 269 -8.59 -24.42 0.69
N ASP A 270 -8.40 -24.75 1.96
CA ASP A 270 -9.45 -25.32 2.81
C ASP A 270 -10.67 -24.37 2.92
N MET A 271 -10.44 -23.06 3.01
CA MET A 271 -11.51 -22.05 3.00
C MET A 271 -12.22 -21.93 1.65
N CYS A 272 -11.55 -22.23 0.55
CA CYS A 272 -12.19 -22.33 -0.76
C CYS A 272 -13.01 -23.61 -0.88
N GLU A 273 -12.52 -24.74 -0.36
CA GLU A 273 -13.19 -26.04 -0.39
C GLU A 273 -14.43 -26.08 0.51
N ASP A 274 -14.40 -25.41 1.66
CA ASP A 274 -15.55 -25.32 2.59
C ASP A 274 -16.57 -24.23 2.22
N GLY A 275 -16.27 -23.43 1.18
CA GLY A 275 -17.15 -22.34 0.72
C GLY A 275 -17.05 -21.04 1.49
N SER A 276 -16.10 -20.90 2.42
CA SER A 276 -15.82 -19.65 3.16
C SER A 276 -15.21 -18.57 2.26
N LEU A 277 -14.54 -18.99 1.18
CA LEU A 277 -14.05 -18.16 0.10
C LEU A 277 -14.65 -18.61 -1.24
N PRO A 278 -14.93 -17.68 -2.17
CA PRO A 278 -15.61 -17.99 -3.43
C PRO A 278 -14.71 -18.55 -4.50
N HIS A 279 -13.40 -18.63 -4.25
CA HIS A 279 -12.41 -18.97 -5.28
C HIS A 279 -12.39 -20.48 -5.56
N GLN A 280 -12.20 -20.82 -6.81
CA GLN A 280 -12.07 -22.20 -7.25
C GLN A 280 -11.30 -22.24 -8.58
N LEU A 281 -10.56 -23.33 -8.81
CA LEU A 281 -9.87 -23.51 -10.07
C LEU A 281 -10.87 -23.54 -11.23
N LEU A 282 -10.52 -22.90 -12.34
CA LEU A 282 -11.27 -23.00 -13.57
C LEU A 282 -11.20 -24.45 -14.08
N THR A 283 -12.36 -25.00 -14.35
CA THR A 283 -12.50 -26.36 -14.89
C THR A 283 -12.96 -26.30 -16.34
N GLY A 284 -12.48 -27.21 -17.14
CA GLY A 284 -12.90 -27.41 -18.54
C GLY A 284 -13.08 -28.90 -18.82
N SER A 285 -13.61 -29.21 -19.99
CA SER A 285 -13.65 -30.60 -20.45
C SER A 285 -12.24 -31.16 -20.65
N ASP A 286 -12.08 -32.47 -20.60
CA ASP A 286 -10.79 -33.14 -20.86
C ASP A 286 -10.17 -32.70 -22.20
N GLU A 287 -10.96 -32.46 -23.22
CA GLU A 287 -10.49 -31.98 -24.51
C GLU A 287 -9.98 -30.53 -24.44
N GLU A 288 -10.64 -29.66 -23.69
CA GLU A 288 -10.21 -28.26 -23.49
C GLU A 288 -8.94 -28.20 -22.64
N ASN A 289 -8.86 -29.03 -21.59
CA ASN A 289 -7.69 -29.13 -20.74
C ASN A 289 -6.46 -29.64 -21.51
N ALA A 290 -6.64 -30.70 -22.31
CA ALA A 290 -5.58 -31.27 -23.16
C ALA A 290 -5.03 -30.26 -24.19
N LYS A 291 -5.85 -29.29 -24.60
CA LYS A 291 -5.46 -28.23 -25.55
C LYS A 291 -4.99 -26.95 -24.84
N GLY A 292 -4.89 -26.94 -23.51
CA GLY A 292 -4.52 -25.76 -22.72
C GLY A 292 -5.54 -24.60 -22.76
N LYS A 293 -6.77 -24.88 -23.24
CA LYS A 293 -7.79 -23.83 -23.37
C LYS A 293 -8.28 -23.35 -22.03
N THR A 294 -8.46 -24.24 -21.06
CA THR A 294 -8.88 -23.88 -19.70
C THR A 294 -7.85 -22.99 -19.03
N TYR A 295 -6.55 -23.34 -19.10
CA TYR A 295 -5.46 -22.51 -18.60
C TYR A 295 -5.45 -21.12 -19.28
N LYS A 296 -5.64 -21.06 -20.60
CA LYS A 296 -5.71 -19.78 -21.31
C LYS A 296 -6.86 -18.90 -20.82
N ARG A 297 -8.00 -19.48 -20.45
CA ARG A 297 -9.17 -18.73 -19.95
C ARG A 297 -8.87 -17.96 -18.66
N VAL A 298 -7.99 -18.47 -17.80
CA VAL A 298 -7.54 -17.77 -16.58
C VAL A 298 -7.03 -16.35 -16.91
N PHE A 299 -6.35 -16.19 -18.04
CA PHE A 299 -5.73 -14.93 -18.44
C PHE A 299 -6.59 -14.04 -19.34
N ILE A 300 -7.62 -14.59 -19.97
CA ILE A 300 -8.43 -13.84 -20.93
C ILE A 300 -9.86 -13.58 -20.49
N GLU A 301 -10.37 -14.33 -19.50
CA GLU A 301 -11.70 -14.12 -18.94
C GLU A 301 -11.62 -13.16 -17.75
N ALA A 302 -12.21 -11.99 -17.90
CA ALA A 302 -12.38 -11.07 -16.78
C ALA A 302 -13.32 -11.69 -15.72
N TRP A 303 -13.00 -11.49 -14.45
CA TRP A 303 -13.84 -11.93 -13.32
C TRP A 303 -14.12 -13.45 -13.29
N ASN A 304 -13.12 -14.25 -13.60
CA ASN A 304 -13.24 -15.70 -13.45
C ASN A 304 -13.11 -16.14 -11.96
N SER A 305 -13.41 -17.41 -11.70
CA SER A 305 -13.42 -17.98 -10.34
C SER A 305 -12.06 -18.06 -9.66
N GLU A 306 -10.98 -17.92 -10.42
CA GLU A 306 -9.62 -17.95 -9.87
C GLU A 306 -9.11 -16.56 -9.46
N LEU A 307 -9.84 -15.49 -9.84
CA LEU A 307 -9.44 -14.12 -9.52
C LEU A 307 -9.54 -13.87 -8.01
N ILE A 308 -8.41 -13.63 -7.39
CA ILE A 308 -8.30 -13.36 -5.95
C ILE A 308 -8.24 -11.85 -5.68
N ASP A 309 -7.57 -11.12 -6.57
CA ASP A 309 -7.38 -9.68 -6.48
C ASP A 309 -7.41 -9.07 -7.88
N ALA A 310 -7.78 -7.80 -7.97
CA ALA A 310 -7.84 -7.09 -9.25
C ALA A 310 -7.50 -5.62 -9.04
N GLU A 311 -6.72 -5.08 -9.97
CA GLU A 311 -6.44 -3.66 -10.07
C GLU A 311 -7.23 -3.06 -11.24
N PHE A 312 -7.82 -1.89 -11.02
CA PHE A 312 -8.45 -1.13 -12.07
C PHE A 312 -7.55 0.06 -12.41
N PRO A 313 -6.95 0.09 -13.60
CA PRO A 313 -6.30 1.30 -14.07
C PRO A 313 -7.35 2.42 -14.17
N GLY A 314 -6.97 3.62 -13.76
CA GLY A 314 -7.87 4.77 -13.72
C GLY A 314 -8.59 5.02 -15.06
N ALA A 315 -9.63 5.83 -15.03
CA ALA A 315 -10.65 6.04 -16.08
C ALA A 315 -10.15 6.32 -17.51
N ASN A 316 -8.87 6.56 -17.70
CA ASN A 316 -8.26 6.82 -19.01
C ASN A 316 -7.64 5.58 -19.66
N ASN A 317 -7.57 4.44 -18.98
CA ASN A 317 -7.04 3.20 -19.50
C ASN A 317 -8.14 2.14 -19.62
N THR A 318 -8.82 2.12 -20.73
CA THR A 318 -10.02 1.31 -21.00
C THR A 318 -9.74 -0.18 -21.21
N TYR A 319 -8.53 -0.72 -21.01
CA TYR A 319 -8.22 -2.02 -21.60
C TYR A 319 -7.51 -3.07 -20.73
N TYR A 320 -7.26 -2.89 -19.43
CA TYR A 320 -6.53 -3.92 -18.71
C TYR A 320 -7.11 -4.22 -17.33
N VAL A 321 -7.95 -5.24 -17.27
CA VAL A 321 -8.14 -6.02 -16.04
C VAL A 321 -7.04 -7.05 -16.02
N TYR A 322 -6.08 -6.91 -15.13
CA TYR A 322 -5.02 -7.88 -14.98
C TYR A 322 -5.32 -8.78 -13.78
N LEU A 323 -5.28 -10.07 -14.06
CA LEU A 323 -5.35 -11.09 -13.04
C LEU A 323 -4.01 -11.13 -12.31
N LEU A 324 -4.03 -10.95 -11.01
CA LEU A 324 -2.85 -11.23 -10.22
C LEU A 324 -2.45 -12.69 -10.37
N GLU A 325 -1.16 -12.88 -10.55
CA GLU A 325 -0.55 -14.20 -10.65
C GLU A 325 -1.10 -15.12 -9.57
N GLN A 326 -1.63 -16.19 -10.02
CA GLN A 326 -1.82 -17.35 -9.19
C GLN A 326 -0.42 -17.81 -8.79
N GLY A 327 -0.12 -17.72 -7.52
CA GLY A 327 1.10 -18.30 -7.01
C GLY A 327 1.13 -19.79 -7.34
N PRO A 328 2.32 -20.38 -7.45
CA PRO A 328 2.46 -21.79 -7.72
C PRO A 328 1.79 -22.64 -6.66
#